data_2c0007d72558824f7af3e08b9933f560
#
_entry.id   2c0007d72558824f7af3e08b9933f560
#
_cell.length_a   1.000
_cell.length_b   1.000
_cell.length_c   1.000
_cell.angle_alpha   90.00
_cell.angle_beta   90.00
_cell.angle_gamma   90.00
#
_symmetry.space_group_name_H-M   'P 1'
#
loop_
_entity.id
_entity.type
_entity.pdbx_description
1 polymer ?
#
loop_
_entity_poly.entity_id
_entity_poly.type
_entity_poly.pdbx_seq_one_letter_code
_entity_poly.pdbx_strand_id
1 'polypeptide(L)'
;DIKTFFIKKSGCFVRDLERPVSSPVIPRTLLIDLVEALEFLTGRPLSSEDNQPLAYLDSEATFADIAEYFSAGSNKVNDIRARILKALPPTKEQLIERFRTKTAVIFSQQVGEKLDEDFLKKKVKQLHPVGFGPQEWDLAVAWTEDELDVQVFHRLSTEISDDSTVRDLLDLFCKTFEQKLK
;
A
#
# COMPACT_ATOMS: atom_id res chain seq x y z
N ASP A 1 -25.95 -7.95 22.39
CA ASP A 1 -24.82 -8.77 22.01
C ASP A 1 -24.15 -8.18 20.77
N ILE A 2 -22.84 -7.96 20.84
CA ILE A 2 -22.03 -7.32 19.79
C ILE A 2 -22.07 -8.08 18.48
N LYS A 3 -22.04 -9.42 18.49
CA LYS A 3 -22.19 -10.24 17.28
C LYS A 3 -23.52 -9.96 16.59
N THR A 4 -24.60 -9.91 17.35
CA THR A 4 -25.93 -9.60 16.82
C THR A 4 -26.00 -8.19 16.26
N PHE A 5 -25.39 -7.24 16.94
CA PHE A 5 -25.26 -5.85 16.45
C PHE A 5 -24.47 -5.80 15.14
N PHE A 6 -23.31 -6.46 15.09
CA PHE A 6 -22.45 -6.54 13.90
C PHE A 6 -23.22 -7.09 12.70
N ILE A 7 -23.87 -8.26 12.85
CA ILE A 7 -24.67 -8.89 11.77
C ILE A 7 -25.79 -7.98 11.31
N LYS A 8 -26.54 -7.39 12.24
CA LYS A 8 -27.68 -6.53 11.93
C LYS A 8 -27.25 -5.26 11.18
N LYS A 9 -26.14 -4.68 11.54
CA LYS A 9 -25.63 -3.43 10.94
C LYS A 9 -24.91 -3.64 9.63
N SER A 10 -24.16 -4.74 9.51
CA SER A 10 -23.45 -5.09 8.26
C SER A 10 -24.36 -5.72 7.20
N GLY A 11 -25.52 -6.24 7.60
CA GLY A 11 -26.40 -6.99 6.69
C GLY A 11 -25.87 -8.37 6.26
N CYS A 12 -24.76 -8.82 6.86
CA CYS A 12 -24.19 -10.14 6.55
C CYS A 12 -24.97 -11.26 7.26
N PHE A 13 -24.79 -12.50 6.78
CA PHE A 13 -25.34 -13.69 7.45
C PHE A 13 -24.34 -14.21 8.49
N VAL A 14 -24.83 -15.01 9.46
CA VAL A 14 -23.97 -15.65 10.48
C VAL A 14 -22.81 -16.44 9.84
N ARG A 15 -23.08 -17.15 8.75
CA ARG A 15 -22.07 -17.92 8.00
C ARG A 15 -20.96 -17.07 7.38
N ASP A 16 -21.20 -15.78 7.17
CA ASP A 16 -20.24 -14.87 6.55
C ASP A 16 -19.23 -14.34 7.57
N LEU A 17 -19.47 -14.53 8.87
CA LEU A 17 -18.55 -14.10 9.92
C LEU A 17 -17.18 -14.79 9.83
N GLU A 18 -17.13 -16.03 9.34
CA GLU A 18 -15.88 -16.76 9.14
C GLU A 18 -15.10 -16.34 7.88
N ARG A 19 -15.64 -15.42 7.10
CA ARG A 19 -14.93 -14.90 5.93
C ARG A 19 -13.88 -13.88 6.34
N PRO A 20 -12.76 -13.78 5.58
CA PRO A 20 -11.74 -12.81 5.85
C PRO A 20 -12.29 -11.39 5.68
N VAL A 21 -11.74 -10.46 6.44
CA VAL A 21 -12.10 -9.03 6.41
C VAL A 21 -11.93 -8.42 5.01
N SER A 22 -11.00 -8.96 4.22
CA SER A 22 -10.80 -8.57 2.81
C SER A 22 -11.93 -9.02 1.87
N SER A 23 -12.88 -9.84 2.35
CA SER A 23 -14.01 -10.32 1.54
C SER A 23 -14.98 -9.18 1.20
N PRO A 24 -15.49 -9.11 -0.05
CA PRO A 24 -16.44 -8.09 -0.47
C PRO A 24 -17.85 -8.22 0.11
N VAL A 25 -18.11 -9.21 0.97
CA VAL A 25 -19.42 -9.44 1.60
C VAL A 25 -19.87 -8.24 2.42
N ILE A 26 -18.92 -7.58 3.11
CA ILE A 26 -19.19 -6.29 3.76
C ILE A 26 -18.36 -5.24 3.00
N PRO A 27 -19.00 -4.21 2.43
CA PRO A 27 -18.27 -3.12 1.80
C PRO A 27 -17.25 -2.50 2.77
N ARG A 28 -16.05 -2.20 2.28
CA ARG A 28 -14.93 -1.70 3.10
C ARG A 28 -15.29 -0.44 3.90
N THR A 29 -16.01 0.50 3.28
CA THR A 29 -16.51 1.72 3.95
C THR A 29 -17.47 1.40 5.08
N LEU A 30 -18.41 0.49 4.86
CA LEU A 30 -19.36 0.06 5.89
C LEU A 30 -18.66 -0.65 7.06
N LEU A 31 -17.61 -1.42 6.77
CA LEU A 31 -16.82 -2.07 7.83
C LEU A 31 -16.07 -1.04 8.68
N ILE A 32 -15.51 0.00 8.05
CA ILE A 32 -14.86 1.10 8.77
C ILE A 32 -15.85 1.79 9.70
N ASP A 33 -17.00 2.23 9.18
CA ASP A 33 -18.05 2.88 9.98
C ASP A 33 -18.52 2.01 11.15
N LEU A 34 -18.61 0.70 10.90
CA LEU A 34 -19.02 -0.28 11.90
C LEU A 34 -17.97 -0.44 13.02
N VAL A 35 -16.69 -0.52 12.65
CA VAL A 35 -15.58 -0.61 13.62
C VAL A 35 -15.51 0.66 14.45
N GLU A 36 -15.58 1.84 13.84
CA GLU A 36 -15.61 3.13 14.55
C GLU A 36 -16.76 3.21 15.55
N ALA A 37 -17.96 2.77 15.13
CA ALA A 37 -19.12 2.72 16.03
C ALA A 37 -18.89 1.76 17.22
N LEU A 38 -18.26 0.61 17.00
CA LEU A 38 -17.94 -0.35 18.03
C LEU A 38 -16.82 0.14 18.97
N GLU A 39 -15.81 0.83 18.44
CA GLU A 39 -14.76 1.50 19.24
C GLU A 39 -15.39 2.53 20.18
N PHE A 40 -16.29 3.35 19.67
CA PHE A 40 -17.01 4.34 20.45
C PHE A 40 -17.88 3.69 21.56
N LEU A 41 -18.63 2.65 21.20
CA LEU A 41 -19.55 1.97 22.14
C LEU A 41 -18.82 1.18 23.23
N THR A 42 -17.64 0.64 22.94
CA THR A 42 -16.91 -0.24 23.85
C THR A 42 -15.73 0.44 24.54
N GLY A 43 -15.32 1.61 24.06
CA GLY A 43 -14.10 2.30 24.50
C GLY A 43 -12.81 1.54 24.15
N ARG A 44 -12.85 0.63 23.16
CA ARG A 44 -11.72 -0.23 22.76
C ARG A 44 -11.22 0.14 21.36
N PRO A 45 -10.08 0.82 21.23
CA PRO A 45 -9.52 1.13 19.91
C PRO A 45 -8.97 -0.13 19.25
N LEU A 46 -9.47 -0.46 18.06
CA LEU A 46 -8.89 -1.48 17.17
C LEU A 46 -7.89 -0.85 16.22
N SER A 47 -8.17 0.38 15.78
CA SER A 47 -7.26 1.18 14.98
C SER A 47 -5.93 1.37 15.70
N SER A 48 -4.85 1.22 14.97
CA SER A 48 -3.50 1.43 15.49
C SER A 48 -3.26 2.92 15.73
N GLU A 49 -2.72 3.29 16.89
CA GLU A 49 -2.24 4.65 17.17
C GLU A 49 -0.98 4.98 16.35
N ASP A 50 -0.29 3.96 15.81
CA ASP A 50 0.97 4.08 15.08
C ASP A 50 0.76 4.03 13.56
N ASN A 51 0.54 5.17 12.92
CA ASN A 51 0.67 5.40 11.45
C ASN A 51 -0.08 4.46 10.47
N GLN A 52 -0.84 3.49 10.94
CA GLN A 52 -1.65 2.59 10.12
C GLN A 52 -3.07 2.41 10.71
N PRO A 53 -3.91 3.43 10.68
CA PRO A 53 -5.20 3.43 11.38
C PRO A 53 -6.19 2.36 10.91
N LEU A 54 -5.95 1.72 9.76
CA LEU A 54 -6.84 0.73 9.16
C LEU A 54 -6.14 -0.61 8.88
N ALA A 55 -5.09 -0.94 9.66
CA ALA A 55 -4.29 -2.16 9.47
C ALA A 55 -5.12 -3.46 9.48
N TYR A 56 -6.23 -3.48 10.23
CA TYR A 56 -7.14 -4.64 10.27
C TYR A 56 -7.80 -4.96 8.92
N LEU A 57 -7.93 -3.98 8.01
CA LEU A 57 -8.54 -4.20 6.68
C LEU A 57 -7.68 -5.06 5.75
N ASP A 58 -6.38 -5.11 6.01
CA ASP A 58 -5.39 -5.85 5.23
C ASP A 58 -4.84 -7.06 6.00
N SER A 59 -5.56 -7.51 7.03
CA SER A 59 -5.19 -8.64 7.88
C SER A 59 -5.83 -9.95 7.41
N GLU A 60 -5.33 -11.08 7.95
CA GLU A 60 -5.96 -12.41 7.79
C GLU A 60 -7.19 -12.60 8.67
N ALA A 61 -7.53 -11.59 9.49
CA ALA A 61 -8.65 -11.66 10.40
C ALA A 61 -9.97 -11.90 9.68
N THR A 62 -10.86 -12.60 10.36
CA THR A 62 -12.25 -12.79 9.92
C THR A 62 -13.15 -11.73 10.54
N PHE A 63 -14.36 -11.57 10.01
CA PHE A 63 -15.37 -10.73 10.65
C PHE A 63 -15.73 -11.24 12.06
N ALA A 64 -15.61 -12.56 12.30
CA ALA A 64 -15.78 -13.14 13.63
C ALA A 64 -14.72 -12.65 14.62
N ASP A 65 -13.46 -12.54 14.18
CA ASP A 65 -12.37 -12.02 15.02
C ASP A 65 -12.64 -10.59 15.47
N ILE A 66 -13.12 -9.73 14.57
CA ILE A 66 -13.49 -8.35 14.91
C ILE A 66 -14.63 -8.33 15.92
N ALA A 67 -15.70 -9.10 15.69
CA ALA A 67 -16.81 -9.17 16.63
C ALA A 67 -16.40 -9.74 17.99
N GLU A 68 -15.48 -10.71 18.00
CA GLU A 68 -14.90 -11.27 19.22
C GLU A 68 -14.07 -10.24 19.99
N TYR A 69 -13.24 -9.44 19.30
CA TYR A 69 -12.44 -8.39 19.92
C TYR A 69 -13.27 -7.42 20.76
N PHE A 70 -14.38 -6.95 20.20
CA PHE A 70 -15.26 -6.02 20.90
C PHE A 70 -16.10 -6.67 22.01
N SER A 71 -16.32 -8.00 21.97
CA SER A 71 -17.09 -8.76 22.98
C SER A 71 -16.25 -9.45 24.04
N ALA A 72 -14.92 -9.57 23.83
CA ALA A 72 -14.02 -10.31 24.71
C ALA A 72 -13.87 -9.69 26.12
N GLY A 73 -13.57 -10.53 27.11
CA GLY A 73 -13.10 -10.07 28.41
C GLY A 73 -11.70 -9.43 28.33
N SER A 74 -11.37 -8.55 29.29
CA SER A 74 -10.13 -7.75 29.28
C SER A 74 -8.84 -8.56 29.14
N ASN A 75 -8.82 -9.80 29.63
CA ASN A 75 -7.66 -10.68 29.60
C ASN A 75 -7.33 -11.27 28.21
N LYS A 76 -8.27 -11.23 27.26
CA LYS A 76 -8.10 -11.77 25.89
C LYS A 76 -7.98 -10.70 24.82
N VAL A 77 -8.27 -9.47 25.12
CA VAL A 77 -8.35 -8.37 24.15
C VAL A 77 -7.02 -8.16 23.42
N ASN A 78 -5.89 -8.18 24.15
CA ASN A 78 -4.57 -7.95 23.54
C ASN A 78 -4.17 -9.06 22.57
N ASP A 79 -4.46 -10.32 22.87
CA ASP A 79 -4.14 -11.46 22.01
C ASP A 79 -4.98 -11.43 20.73
N ILE A 80 -6.28 -11.12 20.86
CA ILE A 80 -7.17 -11.00 19.71
C ILE A 80 -6.76 -9.80 18.86
N ARG A 81 -6.43 -8.65 19.48
CA ARG A 81 -5.94 -7.47 18.76
C ARG A 81 -4.67 -7.76 17.97
N ALA A 82 -3.68 -8.41 18.59
CA ALA A 82 -2.44 -8.79 17.93
C ALA A 82 -2.69 -9.70 16.72
N ARG A 83 -3.64 -10.63 16.81
CA ARG A 83 -4.05 -11.50 15.70
C ARG A 83 -4.71 -10.71 14.56
N ILE A 84 -5.63 -9.79 14.88
CA ILE A 84 -6.33 -8.97 13.90
C ILE A 84 -5.36 -8.01 13.18
N LEU A 85 -4.42 -7.43 13.91
CA LEU A 85 -3.46 -6.47 13.34
C LEU A 85 -2.26 -7.15 12.67
N LYS A 86 -2.20 -8.48 12.69
CA LYS A 86 -1.17 -9.22 11.96
C LYS A 86 -1.40 -9.05 10.45
N ALA A 87 -0.64 -8.16 9.84
CA ALA A 87 -0.73 -7.93 8.41
C ALA A 87 -0.44 -9.22 7.62
N LEU A 88 -1.20 -9.44 6.55
CA LEU A 88 -0.84 -10.42 5.53
C LEU A 88 0.52 -10.07 4.93
N PRO A 89 1.37 -11.06 4.63
CA PRO A 89 2.55 -10.78 3.82
C PRO A 89 2.07 -10.16 2.50
N PRO A 90 2.70 -9.08 2.05
CA PRO A 90 2.28 -8.40 0.84
C PRO A 90 2.35 -9.34 -0.36
N THR A 91 1.35 -9.34 -1.21
CA THR A 91 1.40 -10.07 -2.47
C THR A 91 2.49 -9.50 -3.37
N LYS A 92 2.93 -10.28 -4.37
CA LYS A 92 3.91 -9.83 -5.36
C LYS A 92 3.47 -8.52 -6.03
N GLU A 93 2.19 -8.44 -6.39
CA GLU A 93 1.59 -7.26 -7.03
C GLU A 93 1.64 -6.04 -6.10
N GLN A 94 1.32 -6.21 -4.82
CA GLN A 94 1.41 -5.16 -3.83
C GLN A 94 2.85 -4.68 -3.61
N LEU A 95 3.83 -5.60 -3.63
CA LEU A 95 5.25 -5.25 -3.53
C LEU A 95 5.69 -4.42 -4.74
N ILE A 96 5.29 -4.80 -5.96
CA ILE A 96 5.61 -4.08 -7.19
C ILE A 96 4.99 -2.68 -7.16
N GLU A 97 3.73 -2.54 -6.74
CA GLU A 97 3.06 -1.24 -6.68
C GLU A 97 3.67 -0.32 -5.62
N ARG A 98 4.03 -0.84 -4.44
CA ARG A 98 4.79 -0.09 -3.43
C ARG A 98 6.14 0.36 -3.96
N PHE A 99 6.83 -0.53 -4.68
CA PHE A 99 8.11 -0.22 -5.31
C PHE A 99 7.95 0.88 -6.37
N ARG A 100 6.94 0.79 -7.26
CA ARG A 100 6.59 1.81 -8.26
C ARG A 100 6.39 3.18 -7.62
N THR A 101 5.56 3.24 -6.58
CA THR A 101 5.27 4.49 -5.86
C THR A 101 6.55 5.07 -5.24
N LYS A 102 7.37 4.24 -4.58
CA LYS A 102 8.64 4.68 -3.99
C LYS A 102 9.59 5.21 -5.06
N THR A 103 9.75 4.51 -6.18
CA THR A 103 10.59 4.92 -7.30
C THR A 103 10.14 6.27 -7.86
N ALA A 104 8.83 6.46 -8.08
CA ALA A 104 8.28 7.70 -8.59
C ALA A 104 8.58 8.89 -7.67
N VAL A 105 8.42 8.71 -6.36
CA VAL A 105 8.74 9.74 -5.35
C VAL A 105 10.21 10.09 -5.38
N ILE A 106 11.10 9.11 -5.33
CA ILE A 106 12.56 9.33 -5.31
C ILE A 106 12.98 10.05 -6.60
N PHE A 107 12.58 9.55 -7.77
CA PHE A 107 12.94 10.13 -9.06
C PHE A 107 12.43 11.58 -9.20
N SER A 108 11.18 11.84 -8.79
CA SER A 108 10.63 13.21 -8.82
C SER A 108 11.42 14.17 -7.93
N GLN A 109 11.90 13.72 -6.78
CA GLN A 109 12.76 14.52 -5.87
C GLN A 109 14.12 14.81 -6.50
N GLN A 110 14.73 13.82 -7.18
CA GLN A 110 16.02 13.99 -7.85
C GLN A 110 15.98 15.04 -8.97
N VAL A 111 14.87 15.14 -9.68
CA VAL A 111 14.68 16.15 -10.73
C VAL A 111 13.98 17.41 -10.25
N GLY A 112 13.60 17.51 -8.98
CA GLY A 112 12.94 18.68 -8.40
C GLY A 112 11.55 18.97 -8.95
N GLU A 113 10.84 17.95 -9.41
CA GLU A 113 9.52 18.06 -10.01
C GLU A 113 8.43 17.53 -9.05
N LYS A 114 7.24 18.11 -9.15
CA LYS A 114 6.09 17.59 -8.41
C LYS A 114 5.60 16.29 -9.04
N LEU A 115 5.41 15.26 -8.22
CA LEU A 115 4.83 14.00 -8.67
C LEU A 115 3.32 14.16 -8.93
N ASP A 116 2.97 14.26 -10.22
CA ASP A 116 1.60 14.28 -10.72
C ASP A 116 1.51 13.63 -12.12
N GLU A 117 0.32 13.60 -12.71
CA GLU A 117 0.10 12.99 -14.03
C GLU A 117 0.86 13.69 -15.15
N ASP A 118 1.08 14.98 -15.05
CA ASP A 118 1.83 15.74 -16.07
C ASP A 118 3.31 15.39 -16.00
N PHE A 119 3.88 15.24 -14.82
CA PHE A 119 5.23 14.73 -14.61
C PHE A 119 5.42 13.32 -15.22
N LEU A 120 4.48 12.41 -14.96
CA LEU A 120 4.57 11.04 -15.47
C LEU A 120 4.54 10.96 -17.02
N LYS A 121 3.98 11.97 -17.69
CA LYS A 121 3.91 12.06 -19.15
C LYS A 121 5.10 12.81 -19.76
N LYS A 122 5.93 13.48 -18.97
CA LYS A 122 7.11 14.17 -19.48
C LYS A 122 8.09 13.18 -20.12
N LYS A 123 8.75 13.62 -21.19
CA LYS A 123 9.85 12.84 -21.80
C LYS A 123 11.05 12.85 -20.86
N VAL A 124 11.60 11.67 -20.60
CA VAL A 124 12.71 11.50 -19.65
C VAL A 124 13.91 12.37 -20.03
N LYS A 125 14.24 12.47 -21.33
CA LYS A 125 15.38 13.28 -21.85
C LYS A 125 15.19 14.79 -21.71
N GLN A 126 14.03 15.27 -21.32
CA GLN A 126 13.76 16.68 -21.03
C GLN A 126 13.96 17.04 -19.56
N LEU A 127 14.15 16.02 -18.72
CA LEU A 127 14.37 16.19 -17.30
C LEU A 127 15.87 16.28 -16.99
N HIS A 128 16.19 16.91 -15.87
CA HIS A 128 17.55 16.97 -15.37
C HIS A 128 17.53 17.06 -13.83
N PRO A 129 18.54 16.52 -13.17
CA PRO A 129 18.66 16.64 -11.72
C PRO A 129 18.77 18.10 -11.29
N VAL A 130 18.33 18.40 -10.08
CA VAL A 130 18.44 19.75 -9.50
C VAL A 130 19.90 20.20 -9.51
N GLY A 131 20.19 21.33 -10.16
CA GLY A 131 21.54 21.91 -10.27
C GLY A 131 22.39 21.41 -11.44
N PHE A 132 21.84 20.56 -12.31
CA PHE A 132 22.53 20.01 -13.49
C PHE A 132 21.81 20.37 -14.79
N GLY A 133 22.46 20.13 -15.93
CA GLY A 133 21.91 20.42 -17.24
C GLY A 133 20.97 19.34 -17.78
N PRO A 134 20.21 19.66 -18.85
CA PRO A 134 19.24 18.71 -19.44
C PRO A 134 19.84 17.42 -20.01
N GLN A 135 21.14 17.39 -20.27
CA GLN A 135 21.82 16.20 -20.81
C GLN A 135 22.26 15.20 -19.73
N GLU A 136 22.01 15.52 -18.46
CA GLU A 136 22.48 14.72 -17.32
C GLU A 136 21.32 14.06 -16.58
N TRP A 137 20.20 13.83 -17.26
CA TRP A 137 19.03 13.15 -16.68
C TRP A 137 19.35 11.75 -16.17
N ASP A 138 20.33 11.09 -16.75
CA ASP A 138 20.81 9.76 -16.37
C ASP A 138 21.43 9.75 -14.96
N LEU A 139 21.95 10.89 -14.47
CA LEU A 139 22.38 11.02 -13.09
C LEU A 139 21.22 10.82 -12.09
N ALA A 140 20.04 11.36 -12.42
CA ALA A 140 18.85 11.12 -11.60
C ALA A 140 18.47 9.64 -11.55
N VAL A 141 18.67 8.92 -12.65
CA VAL A 141 18.48 7.47 -12.69
C VAL A 141 19.50 6.76 -11.81
N ALA A 142 20.79 7.07 -11.94
CA ALA A 142 21.86 6.45 -11.15
C ALA A 142 21.63 6.66 -9.64
N TRP A 143 21.26 7.86 -9.21
CA TRP A 143 20.95 8.13 -7.80
C TRP A 143 19.68 7.39 -7.33
N THR A 144 18.69 7.23 -8.20
CA THR A 144 17.49 6.45 -7.89
C THR A 144 17.81 4.95 -7.76
N GLU A 145 18.72 4.44 -8.60
CA GLU A 145 19.24 3.05 -8.49
C GLU A 145 19.91 2.79 -7.15
N ASP A 146 20.80 3.70 -6.74
CA ASP A 146 21.53 3.58 -5.47
C ASP A 146 20.57 3.57 -4.28
N GLU A 147 19.56 4.43 -4.30
CA GLU A 147 18.54 4.54 -3.24
C GLU A 147 17.66 3.28 -3.14
N LEU A 148 17.42 2.62 -4.28
CA LEU A 148 16.50 1.48 -4.38
C LEU A 148 17.22 0.12 -4.43
N ASP A 149 18.55 0.09 -4.52
CA ASP A 149 19.33 -1.13 -4.78
C ASP A 149 18.83 -1.93 -6.01
N VAL A 150 18.51 -1.22 -7.10
CA VAL A 150 18.02 -1.80 -8.36
C VAL A 150 18.77 -1.19 -9.53
N GLN A 151 19.40 -2.01 -10.36
CA GLN A 151 20.22 -1.55 -11.49
C GLN A 151 19.47 -1.62 -12.81
N VAL A 152 19.13 -0.46 -13.39
CA VAL A 152 18.48 -0.31 -14.71
C VAL A 152 19.35 0.43 -15.71
N PHE A 153 20.40 1.12 -15.26
CA PHE A 153 21.23 2.01 -16.08
C PHE A 153 21.77 1.31 -17.35
N HIS A 154 22.24 0.08 -17.22
CA HIS A 154 22.75 -0.72 -18.33
C HIS A 154 21.67 -1.06 -19.39
N ARG A 155 20.39 -0.91 -19.08
CA ARG A 155 19.25 -1.18 -19.96
C ARG A 155 18.68 0.09 -20.61
N LEU A 156 19.10 1.27 -20.15
CA LEU A 156 18.54 2.54 -20.63
C LEU A 156 18.71 2.71 -22.13
N SER A 157 19.89 2.39 -22.66
CA SER A 157 20.19 2.55 -24.11
C SER A 157 19.35 1.66 -25.01
N THR A 158 18.80 0.57 -24.48
CA THR A 158 18.01 -0.41 -25.24
C THR A 158 16.52 -0.29 -25.02
N GLU A 159 16.09 0.16 -23.84
CA GLU A 159 14.67 0.17 -23.44
C GLU A 159 14.08 1.58 -23.33
N ILE A 160 14.91 2.63 -23.24
CA ILE A 160 14.48 4.03 -23.17
C ILE A 160 14.90 4.76 -24.45
N SER A 161 13.93 5.23 -25.21
CA SER A 161 14.13 6.04 -26.41
C SER A 161 13.99 7.53 -26.12
N ASP A 162 14.24 8.36 -27.14
CA ASP A 162 14.06 9.82 -27.07
C ASP A 162 12.63 10.24 -26.73
N ASP A 163 11.65 9.41 -27.10
CA ASP A 163 10.23 9.66 -26.87
C ASP A 163 9.67 9.00 -25.60
N SER A 164 10.48 8.22 -24.89
CA SER A 164 10.05 7.56 -23.65
C SER A 164 9.72 8.57 -22.56
N THR A 165 8.67 8.25 -21.82
CA THR A 165 8.17 9.07 -20.72
C THR A 165 8.74 8.62 -19.37
N VAL A 166 8.52 9.43 -18.32
CA VAL A 166 8.82 9.02 -16.94
C VAL A 166 8.11 7.72 -16.59
N ARG A 167 6.88 7.53 -17.05
CA ARG A 167 6.12 6.29 -16.83
C ARG A 167 6.84 5.07 -17.40
N ASP A 168 7.38 5.16 -18.62
CA ASP A 168 8.15 4.08 -19.26
C ASP A 168 9.41 3.75 -18.45
N LEU A 169 10.09 4.76 -17.90
CA LEU A 169 11.23 4.58 -17.01
C LEU A 169 10.84 3.87 -15.72
N LEU A 170 9.73 4.27 -15.08
CA LEU A 170 9.22 3.60 -13.87
C LEU A 170 8.86 2.15 -14.15
N ASP A 171 8.31 1.85 -15.32
CA ASP A 171 8.01 0.48 -15.75
C ASP A 171 9.29 -0.35 -15.90
N LEU A 172 10.39 0.24 -16.40
CA LEU A 172 11.69 -0.42 -16.46
C LEU A 172 12.22 -0.78 -15.07
N PHE A 173 12.14 0.15 -14.10
CA PHE A 173 12.47 -0.12 -12.71
C PHE A 173 11.63 -1.25 -12.13
N CYS A 174 10.31 -1.23 -12.34
CA CYS A 174 9.39 -2.26 -11.84
C CYS A 174 9.69 -3.64 -12.46
N LYS A 175 9.95 -3.73 -13.77
CA LYS A 175 10.34 -4.98 -14.44
C LYS A 175 11.62 -5.56 -13.83
N THR A 176 12.60 -4.70 -13.56
CA THR A 176 13.88 -5.13 -12.99
C THR A 176 13.71 -5.61 -11.54
N PHE A 177 12.91 -4.88 -10.74
CA PHE A 177 12.57 -5.30 -9.39
C PHE A 177 11.79 -6.63 -9.37
N GLU A 178 10.84 -6.80 -10.28
CA GLU A 178 10.09 -8.05 -10.42
C GLU A 178 10.97 -9.27 -10.72
N GLN A 179 12.06 -9.07 -11.46
CA GLN A 179 13.04 -10.13 -11.72
C GLN A 179 13.81 -10.54 -10.46
N LYS A 180 14.05 -9.60 -9.53
CA LYS A 180 14.67 -9.90 -8.22
C LYS A 180 13.73 -10.67 -7.27
N LEU A 181 12.41 -10.62 -7.49
CA LEU A 181 11.42 -11.33 -6.67
C LEU A 181 11.19 -12.79 -7.10
N LYS A 182 11.86 -13.26 -8.15
CA LYS A 182 11.81 -14.65 -8.63
C LYS A 182 12.92 -15.48 -8.00
#